data_909d3b5070010aed777e311734ec584c
#
_entry.id   909d3b5070010aed777e311734ec584c
#
_cell.length_a   1.000
_cell.length_b   1.000
_cell.length_c   1.000
_cell.angle_alpha   90.00
_cell.angle_beta   90.00
_cell.angle_gamma   90.00
#
_symmetry.space_group_name_H-M   'P 1'
#
loop_
_entity.id
_entity.type
_entity.pdbx_description
1 polymer ?
#
loop_
_entity_poly.entity_id
_entity_poly.type
_entity_poly.pdbx_seq_one_letter_code
_entity_poly.pdbx_strand_id
1 'polypeptide(L)'
;MCAGLGGPSTDAAAVIVALAESWGIDRADSALDNIARGIGADVPFFLHASPAFYVGGGDVLATEYPALPATPVVLVKPREASVSTIEAYRRFDETPAPADKPGAIASALHSGDAEVAYALVHNNLGVISAQMEPRIQTVLDWLRSQNGTVAVNVCGSGACSFALCDSAATAVNLAAAAQQNGWWAYATELVSDTVRIEAPKK
;
A
#
# COMPACT_ATOMS: atom_id res chain seq x y z
N MET A 1 -7.83 -8.07 11.56
CA MET A 1 -7.62 -8.90 10.34
C MET A 1 -6.38 -8.33 9.66
N CYS A 2 -5.23 -9.02 9.78
CA CYS A 2 -3.97 -8.54 9.18
C CYS A 2 -4.02 -8.76 7.66
N ALA A 3 -4.11 -7.66 6.90
CA ALA A 3 -4.20 -7.70 5.44
C ALA A 3 -3.03 -6.97 4.74
N GLY A 4 -2.13 -6.33 5.49
CA GLY A 4 -1.06 -5.50 4.91
C GLY A 4 -1.53 -4.18 4.30
N LEU A 5 -2.75 -3.74 4.63
CA LEU A 5 -3.37 -2.51 4.07
C LEU A 5 -3.23 -1.28 4.97
N GLY A 6 -2.48 -1.37 6.07
CA GLY A 6 -2.21 -0.23 6.95
C GLY A 6 -3.43 0.33 7.70
N GLY A 7 -4.53 -0.44 7.84
CA GLY A 7 -5.78 0.06 8.43
C GLY A 7 -5.61 0.77 9.78
N PRO A 8 -5.00 0.16 10.81
CA PRO A 8 -4.78 0.82 12.09
C PRO A 8 -3.95 2.10 12.00
N SER A 9 -2.98 2.14 11.09
CA SER A 9 -2.13 3.33 10.87
C SER A 9 -2.90 4.44 10.16
N THR A 10 -3.78 4.08 9.22
CA THR A 10 -4.71 5.03 8.56
C THR A 10 -5.69 5.62 9.57
N ASP A 11 -6.26 4.78 10.46
CA ASP A 11 -7.19 5.25 11.51
C ASP A 11 -6.47 6.21 12.47
N ALA A 12 -5.24 5.90 12.88
CA ALA A 12 -4.44 6.78 13.73
C ALA A 12 -4.13 8.12 13.06
N ALA A 13 -3.72 8.11 11.80
CA ALA A 13 -3.48 9.34 11.03
C ALA A 13 -4.77 10.17 10.87
N ALA A 14 -5.91 9.53 10.64
CA ALA A 14 -7.20 10.21 10.56
C ALA A 14 -7.55 10.93 11.87
N VAL A 15 -7.28 10.32 13.01
CA VAL A 15 -7.51 10.96 14.33
C VAL A 15 -6.56 12.15 14.52
N ILE A 16 -5.27 12.01 14.17
CA ILE A 16 -4.30 13.12 14.25
C ILE A 16 -4.80 14.31 13.41
N VAL A 17 -5.17 14.07 12.15
CA VAL A 17 -5.64 15.10 11.24
C VAL A 17 -6.94 15.76 11.75
N ALA A 18 -7.89 14.99 12.26
CA ALA A 18 -9.14 15.52 12.78
C ALA A 18 -8.91 16.40 14.02
N LEU A 19 -8.01 16.01 14.92
CA LEU A 19 -7.65 16.82 16.09
C LEU A 19 -6.89 18.09 15.70
N ALA A 20 -5.93 17.98 14.78
CA ALA A 20 -5.20 19.15 14.27
C ALA A 20 -6.17 20.20 13.68
N GLU A 21 -7.10 19.76 12.83
CA GLU A 21 -8.13 20.62 12.26
C GLU A 21 -9.00 21.27 13.35
N SER A 22 -9.47 20.47 14.31
CA SER A 22 -10.32 20.93 15.41
C SER A 22 -9.64 21.99 16.29
N TRP A 23 -8.32 21.92 16.44
CA TRP A 23 -7.53 22.83 17.26
C TRP A 23 -6.85 23.95 16.46
N GLY A 24 -7.06 24.01 15.14
CA GLY A 24 -6.45 25.01 14.27
C GLY A 24 -4.94 24.85 14.13
N ILE A 25 -4.44 23.60 14.24
CA ILE A 25 -3.03 23.28 14.02
C ILE A 25 -2.82 23.03 12.52
N ASP A 26 -1.78 23.62 11.96
CA ASP A 26 -1.42 23.41 10.56
C ASP A 26 -1.04 21.93 10.33
N ARG A 27 -1.59 21.32 9.28
CA ARG A 27 -1.24 19.95 8.88
C ARG A 27 0.24 19.79 8.51
N ALA A 28 0.91 20.85 8.10
CA ALA A 28 2.34 20.87 7.81
C ALA A 28 3.23 21.02 9.06
N ASP A 29 2.64 21.10 10.27
CA ASP A 29 3.43 21.16 11.50
C ASP A 29 4.18 19.84 11.73
N SER A 30 5.50 19.92 11.75
CA SER A 30 6.39 18.76 11.97
C SER A 30 6.18 18.05 13.31
N ALA A 31 5.49 18.70 14.27
CA ALA A 31 5.10 18.02 15.51
C ALA A 31 4.12 16.86 15.26
N LEU A 32 3.28 16.96 14.21
CA LEU A 32 2.35 15.89 13.84
C LEU A 32 3.09 14.63 13.38
N ASP A 33 4.16 14.77 12.58
CA ASP A 33 5.01 13.66 12.19
C ASP A 33 5.69 12.98 13.38
N ASN A 34 6.16 13.78 14.34
CA ASN A 34 6.76 13.24 15.57
C ASN A 34 5.76 12.46 16.41
N ILE A 35 4.52 12.94 16.52
CA ILE A 35 3.42 12.24 17.20
C ILE A 35 3.10 10.95 16.43
N ALA A 36 2.96 11.01 15.12
CA ALA A 36 2.66 9.88 14.27
C ALA A 36 3.69 8.76 14.41
N ARG A 37 4.98 9.09 14.38
CA ARG A 37 6.10 8.16 14.59
C ARG A 37 6.05 7.49 15.96
N GLY A 38 5.62 8.21 16.98
CA GLY A 38 5.44 7.66 18.33
C GLY A 38 4.30 6.64 18.44
N ILE A 39 3.35 6.65 17.50
CA ILE A 39 2.22 5.71 17.46
C ILE A 39 2.56 4.47 16.63
N GLY A 40 3.22 4.63 15.48
CA GLY A 40 3.62 3.51 14.65
C GLY A 40 4.37 3.95 13.39
N ALA A 41 5.25 3.06 12.89
CA ALA A 41 6.15 3.38 11.77
C ALA A 41 5.40 3.77 10.48
N ASP A 42 4.25 3.18 10.20
CA ASP A 42 3.47 3.47 8.99
C ASP A 42 2.57 4.72 9.15
N VAL A 43 2.37 5.25 10.37
CA VAL A 43 1.42 6.37 10.60
C VAL A 43 1.86 7.65 9.89
N PRO A 44 3.15 8.04 9.86
CA PRO A 44 3.61 9.23 9.14
C PRO A 44 3.25 9.21 7.65
N PHE A 45 3.34 8.05 6.99
CA PHE A 45 2.97 7.92 5.58
C PHE A 45 1.53 8.37 5.31
N PHE A 46 0.61 8.06 6.21
CA PHE A 46 -0.81 8.41 6.06
C PHE A 46 -1.15 9.87 6.40
N LEU A 47 -0.21 10.66 6.85
CA LEU A 47 -0.35 12.12 6.95
C LEU A 47 -0.10 12.83 5.60
N HIS A 48 0.61 12.15 4.68
CA HIS A 48 1.00 12.66 3.37
C HIS A 48 0.14 12.02 2.26
N ALA A 49 -0.07 12.74 1.17
CA ALA A 49 -1.00 12.33 0.11
C ALA A 49 -0.31 11.79 -1.15
N SER A 50 1.00 11.65 -1.14
CA SER A 50 1.78 11.33 -2.33
C SER A 50 2.69 10.12 -2.12
N PRO A 51 3.17 9.47 -3.19
CA PRO A 51 4.22 8.48 -3.09
C PRO A 51 5.43 9.07 -2.37
N ALA A 52 6.04 8.32 -1.47
CA ALA A 52 7.15 8.82 -0.68
C ALA A 52 8.19 7.74 -0.39
N PHE A 53 9.42 8.17 -0.21
CA PHE A 53 10.52 7.33 0.23
C PHE A 53 10.80 7.58 1.71
N TYR A 54 10.71 6.52 2.49
CA TYR A 54 10.99 6.53 3.91
C TYR A 54 12.27 5.77 4.22
N VAL A 55 12.99 6.21 5.24
CA VAL A 55 14.22 5.59 5.76
C VAL A 55 14.07 5.23 7.23
N GLY A 56 15.15 4.70 7.84
CA GLY A 56 15.10 4.25 9.23
C GLY A 56 14.28 2.97 9.35
N GLY A 57 13.31 2.95 10.23
CA GLY A 57 12.32 1.88 10.38
C GLY A 57 11.13 2.00 9.41
N GLY A 58 11.23 2.83 8.38
CA GLY A 58 10.11 3.19 7.49
C GLY A 58 9.28 4.36 8.03
N ASP A 59 9.80 5.10 8.99
CA ASP A 59 9.11 6.12 9.75
C ASP A 59 9.64 7.56 9.51
N VAL A 60 10.79 7.69 8.84
CA VAL A 60 11.42 8.98 8.55
C VAL A 60 11.25 9.30 7.07
N LEU A 61 10.46 10.32 6.75
CA LEU A 61 10.28 10.80 5.38
C LEU A 61 11.61 11.35 4.86
N ALA A 62 12.09 10.79 3.76
CA ALA A 62 13.31 11.23 3.08
C ALA A 62 13.00 12.01 1.80
N THR A 63 12.01 11.56 1.02
CA THR A 63 11.62 12.21 -0.24
C THR A 63 10.15 11.97 -0.51
N GLU A 64 9.45 13.01 -0.92
CA GLU A 64 8.08 12.96 -1.40
C GLU A 64 8.09 13.18 -2.93
N TYR A 65 7.22 12.45 -3.63
CA TYR A 65 7.14 12.48 -5.10
C TYR A 65 5.78 13.03 -5.54
N PRO A 66 5.65 13.53 -6.77
CA PRO A 66 4.37 13.93 -7.33
C PRO A 66 3.32 12.81 -7.24
N ALA A 67 2.07 13.19 -7.01
CA ALA A 67 0.97 12.23 -7.00
C ALA A 67 0.88 11.48 -8.33
N LEU A 68 0.66 10.18 -8.25
CA LEU A 68 0.37 9.36 -9.42
C LEU A 68 -1.08 9.55 -9.86
N PRO A 69 -1.41 9.31 -11.14
CA PRO A 69 -2.78 9.39 -11.60
C PRO A 69 -3.67 8.39 -10.87
N ALA A 70 -4.94 8.73 -10.71
CA ALA A 70 -5.96 7.80 -10.22
C ALA A 70 -5.94 6.54 -11.11
N THR A 71 -5.51 5.43 -10.54
CA THR A 71 -5.33 4.17 -11.27
C THR A 71 -6.21 3.11 -10.64
N PRO A 72 -7.04 2.41 -11.43
CA PRO A 72 -7.89 1.36 -10.91
C PRO A 72 -7.08 0.22 -10.30
N VAL A 73 -7.55 -0.29 -9.17
CA VAL A 73 -6.89 -1.34 -8.38
C VAL A 73 -7.90 -2.43 -8.04
N VAL A 74 -7.51 -3.68 -8.15
CA VAL A 74 -8.20 -4.78 -7.48
C VAL A 74 -7.35 -5.29 -6.32
N LEU A 75 -7.98 -5.39 -5.15
CA LEU A 75 -7.42 -6.02 -3.95
C LEU A 75 -7.98 -7.44 -3.86
N VAL A 76 -7.11 -8.42 -3.65
CA VAL A 76 -7.50 -9.85 -3.55
C VAL A 76 -6.79 -10.50 -2.37
N LYS A 77 -7.55 -11.23 -1.55
CA LYS A 77 -7.00 -11.92 -0.38
C LYS A 77 -7.63 -13.32 -0.27
N PRO A 78 -6.84 -14.40 -0.12
CA PRO A 78 -7.39 -15.70 0.26
C PRO A 78 -8.14 -15.57 1.58
N ARG A 79 -9.35 -16.14 1.67
CA ARG A 79 -10.11 -16.11 2.92
C ARG A 79 -9.29 -16.77 4.04
N GLU A 80 -9.36 -16.19 5.22
CA GLU A 80 -8.65 -16.67 6.43
C GLU A 80 -7.11 -16.71 6.32
N ALA A 81 -6.52 -16.32 5.18
CA ALA A 81 -5.09 -16.16 5.08
C ALA A 81 -4.62 -14.99 5.96
N SER A 82 -3.54 -15.20 6.67
CA SER A 82 -2.87 -14.15 7.46
C SER A 82 -1.38 -14.41 7.49
N VAL A 83 -0.60 -13.34 7.57
CA VAL A 83 0.85 -13.38 7.74
C VAL A 83 1.20 -12.58 8.99
N SER A 84 2.04 -13.16 9.83
CA SER A 84 2.62 -12.42 10.95
C SER A 84 3.68 -11.46 10.42
N THR A 85 3.44 -10.17 10.52
CA THR A 85 4.41 -9.14 10.12
C THR A 85 5.75 -9.30 10.85
N ILE A 86 5.72 -9.59 12.15
CA ILE A 86 6.93 -9.80 12.95
C ILE A 86 7.74 -10.97 12.40
N GLU A 87 7.09 -12.10 12.11
CA GLU A 87 7.77 -13.27 11.57
C GLU A 87 8.27 -13.06 10.14
N ALA A 88 7.54 -12.29 9.31
CA ALA A 88 7.98 -11.95 7.97
C ALA A 88 9.28 -11.12 8.00
N TYR A 89 9.36 -10.10 8.86
CA TYR A 89 10.58 -9.32 9.04
C TYR A 89 11.70 -10.16 9.60
N ARG A 90 11.46 -11.01 10.61
CA ARG A 90 12.49 -11.91 11.15
C ARG A 90 13.11 -12.80 10.07
N ARG A 91 12.28 -13.40 9.21
CA ARG A 91 12.77 -14.24 8.10
C ARG A 91 13.49 -13.43 7.04
N PHE A 92 13.05 -12.20 6.79
CA PHE A 92 13.73 -11.30 5.86
C PHE A 92 15.14 -10.96 6.35
N ASP A 93 15.31 -10.70 7.66
CA ASP A 93 16.61 -10.40 8.25
C ASP A 93 17.58 -11.60 8.23
N GLU A 94 17.05 -12.83 8.29
CA GLU A 94 17.84 -14.07 8.17
C GLU A 94 18.31 -14.35 6.74
N THR A 95 17.57 -13.89 5.75
CA THR A 95 17.88 -14.12 4.32
C THR A 95 17.59 -12.83 3.54
N PRO A 96 18.38 -11.78 3.75
CA PRO A 96 18.10 -10.50 3.12
C PRO A 96 18.20 -10.64 1.59
N ALA A 97 17.13 -10.24 0.92
CA ALA A 97 17.19 -10.05 -0.53
C ALA A 97 18.16 -8.91 -0.86
N PRO A 98 18.83 -8.95 -2.01
CA PRO A 98 19.64 -7.81 -2.45
C PRO A 98 18.77 -6.55 -2.40
N ALA A 99 19.27 -5.51 -1.73
CA ALA A 99 18.61 -4.22 -1.71
C ALA A 99 18.64 -3.67 -3.14
N ASP A 100 17.50 -3.69 -3.82
CA ASP A 100 17.37 -2.96 -5.07
C ASP A 100 17.57 -1.49 -4.78
N LYS A 101 18.45 -0.87 -5.54
CA LYS A 101 18.67 0.57 -5.41
C LYS A 101 17.39 1.27 -5.88
N PRO A 102 16.74 2.09 -5.04
CA PRO A 102 15.47 2.75 -5.39
C PRO A 102 15.59 3.75 -6.56
N GLY A 103 16.78 3.88 -7.17
CA GLY A 103 17.09 4.91 -8.16
C GLY A 103 16.19 4.92 -9.39
N ALA A 104 15.86 3.77 -9.96
CA ALA A 104 15.03 3.71 -11.16
C ALA A 104 13.57 4.08 -10.87
N ILE A 105 12.96 3.50 -9.82
CA ILE A 105 11.59 3.84 -9.43
C ILE A 105 11.50 5.29 -8.93
N ALA A 106 12.50 5.77 -8.18
CA ALA A 106 12.57 7.15 -7.72
C ALA A 106 12.62 8.14 -8.91
N SER A 107 13.39 7.82 -9.96
CA SER A 107 13.45 8.63 -11.17
C SER A 107 12.10 8.67 -11.90
N ALA A 108 11.43 7.52 -12.04
CA ALA A 108 10.12 7.43 -12.66
C ALA A 108 9.06 8.22 -11.87
N LEU A 109 9.05 8.09 -10.53
CA LEU A 109 8.16 8.85 -9.65
C LEU A 109 8.42 10.36 -9.74
N HIS A 110 9.69 10.76 -9.79
CA HIS A 110 10.06 12.19 -9.89
C HIS A 110 9.63 12.82 -11.22
N SER A 111 9.72 12.06 -12.32
CA SER A 111 9.27 12.50 -13.63
C SER A 111 7.75 12.38 -13.85
N GLY A 112 7.02 11.73 -12.94
CA GLY A 112 5.59 11.45 -13.10
C GLY A 112 5.31 10.33 -14.13
N ASP A 113 6.31 9.52 -14.49
CA ASP A 113 6.16 8.39 -15.39
C ASP A 113 5.53 7.21 -14.66
N ALA A 114 4.21 7.20 -14.62
CA ALA A 114 3.44 6.18 -13.90
C ALA A 114 3.62 4.79 -14.51
N GLU A 115 3.75 4.65 -15.83
CA GLU A 115 3.91 3.36 -16.49
C GLU A 115 5.22 2.69 -16.07
N VAL A 116 6.33 3.43 -16.12
CA VAL A 116 7.63 2.94 -15.66
C VAL A 116 7.62 2.69 -14.15
N ALA A 117 7.01 3.58 -13.35
CA ALA A 117 6.91 3.38 -11.91
C ALA A 117 6.17 2.08 -11.57
N TYR A 118 5.05 1.79 -12.25
CA TYR A 118 4.27 0.57 -12.03
C TYR A 118 5.02 -0.68 -12.45
N ALA A 119 5.76 -0.65 -13.56
CA ALA A 119 6.60 -1.77 -13.99
C ALA A 119 7.73 -2.11 -13.01
N LEU A 120 8.15 -1.13 -12.20
CA LEU A 120 9.21 -1.27 -11.20
C LEU A 120 8.69 -1.56 -9.78
N VAL A 121 7.37 -1.69 -9.60
CA VAL A 121 6.80 -2.01 -8.28
C VAL A 121 7.30 -3.35 -7.79
N HIS A 122 7.88 -3.34 -6.60
CA HIS A 122 8.55 -4.47 -6.02
C HIS A 122 8.29 -4.53 -4.51
N ASN A 123 8.27 -5.73 -3.93
CA ASN A 123 8.06 -5.94 -2.49
C ASN A 123 8.84 -7.16 -2.00
N ASN A 124 9.95 -6.92 -1.32
CA ASN A 124 10.81 -7.96 -0.76
C ASN A 124 10.07 -8.83 0.27
N LEU A 125 9.24 -8.21 1.12
CA LEU A 125 8.43 -8.95 2.09
C LEU A 125 7.37 -9.82 1.42
N GLY A 126 6.90 -9.44 0.23
CA GLY A 126 5.92 -10.21 -0.53
C GLY A 126 6.39 -11.61 -0.87
N VAL A 127 7.68 -11.77 -1.20
CA VAL A 127 8.30 -13.08 -1.44
C VAL A 127 8.26 -13.95 -0.19
N ILE A 128 8.67 -13.39 0.95
CA ILE A 128 8.66 -14.08 2.25
C ILE A 128 7.22 -14.45 2.64
N SER A 129 6.29 -13.53 2.45
CA SER A 129 4.88 -13.75 2.78
C SER A 129 4.26 -14.88 1.96
N ALA A 130 4.59 -14.98 0.67
CA ALA A 130 4.14 -16.07 -0.19
C ALA A 130 4.76 -17.43 0.21
N GLN A 131 5.97 -17.43 0.74
CA GLN A 131 6.59 -18.65 1.31
C GLN A 131 5.91 -19.08 2.62
N MET A 132 5.52 -18.11 3.47
CA MET A 132 4.83 -18.39 4.74
C MET A 132 3.38 -18.83 4.53
N GLU A 133 2.71 -18.27 3.51
CA GLU A 133 1.31 -18.55 3.16
C GLU A 133 1.20 -18.78 1.64
N PRO A 134 1.36 -20.02 1.16
CA PRO A 134 1.41 -20.33 -0.28
C PRO A 134 0.16 -19.93 -1.07
N ARG A 135 -1.00 -19.76 -0.40
CA ARG A 135 -2.22 -19.26 -1.06
C ARG A 135 -2.05 -17.87 -1.62
N ILE A 136 -1.12 -17.06 -1.07
CA ILE A 136 -0.76 -15.75 -1.63
C ILE A 136 -0.16 -15.92 -3.02
N GLN A 137 0.76 -16.89 -3.20
CA GLN A 137 1.35 -17.15 -4.52
C GLN A 137 0.29 -17.56 -5.54
N THR A 138 -0.69 -18.39 -5.15
CA THR A 138 -1.81 -18.75 -6.02
C THR A 138 -2.59 -17.53 -6.51
N VAL A 139 -2.85 -16.56 -5.63
CA VAL A 139 -3.52 -15.30 -6.00
C VAL A 139 -2.64 -14.46 -6.93
N LEU A 140 -1.34 -14.33 -6.64
CA LEU A 140 -0.41 -13.58 -7.48
C LEU A 140 -0.33 -14.14 -8.89
N ASP A 141 -0.22 -15.47 -9.02
CA ASP A 141 -0.14 -16.14 -10.33
C ASP A 141 -1.45 -15.99 -11.10
N TRP A 142 -2.59 -16.10 -10.41
CA TRP A 142 -3.88 -15.85 -11.02
C TRP A 142 -4.00 -14.39 -11.49
N LEU A 143 -3.65 -13.40 -10.67
CA LEU A 143 -3.70 -12.00 -11.06
C LEU A 143 -2.79 -11.70 -12.26
N ARG A 144 -1.58 -12.27 -12.29
CA ARG A 144 -0.64 -12.11 -13.41
C ARG A 144 -1.13 -12.74 -14.71
N SER A 145 -1.97 -13.77 -14.63
CA SER A 145 -2.55 -14.42 -15.81
C SER A 145 -3.73 -13.66 -16.41
N GLN A 146 -4.22 -12.61 -15.73
CA GLN A 146 -5.40 -11.86 -16.20
C GLN A 146 -5.01 -10.76 -17.19
N ASN A 147 -5.85 -10.58 -18.22
CA ASN A 147 -5.71 -9.46 -19.14
C ASN A 147 -6.05 -8.14 -18.43
N GLY A 148 -5.34 -7.08 -18.79
CA GLY A 148 -5.58 -5.73 -18.26
C GLY A 148 -4.94 -5.46 -16.90
N THR A 149 -4.14 -6.39 -16.34
CA THR A 149 -3.31 -6.12 -15.18
C THR A 149 -1.99 -5.48 -15.62
N VAL A 150 -1.63 -4.36 -14.97
CA VAL A 150 -0.43 -3.57 -15.28
C VAL A 150 0.71 -3.92 -14.32
N ALA A 151 0.41 -4.07 -13.05
CA ALA A 151 1.37 -4.48 -12.02
C ALA A 151 0.66 -5.33 -10.97
N VAL A 152 1.35 -6.35 -10.44
CA VAL A 152 0.80 -7.27 -9.44
C VAL A 152 1.80 -7.49 -8.32
N ASN A 153 1.39 -7.25 -7.07
CA ASN A 153 2.25 -7.49 -5.91
C ASN A 153 1.44 -7.76 -4.63
N VAL A 154 2.14 -8.04 -3.53
CA VAL A 154 1.57 -8.16 -2.18
C VAL A 154 1.50 -6.78 -1.53
N CYS A 155 0.44 -6.50 -0.77
CA CYS A 155 0.31 -5.31 0.05
C CYS A 155 1.12 -5.47 1.35
N GLY A 156 2.17 -4.67 1.53
CA GLY A 156 3.00 -4.74 2.74
C GLY A 156 3.49 -6.15 3.05
N SER A 157 3.28 -6.61 4.28
CA SER A 157 3.57 -7.98 4.71
C SER A 157 2.49 -9.01 4.34
N GLY A 158 1.44 -8.63 3.61
CA GLY A 158 0.34 -9.53 3.22
C GLY A 158 -0.73 -9.70 4.33
N ALA A 159 -1.69 -10.58 4.15
CA ALA A 159 -1.88 -11.56 3.04
C ALA A 159 -2.69 -11.01 1.84
N CYS A 160 -2.98 -9.72 1.77
CA CYS A 160 -3.64 -9.11 0.63
C CYS A 160 -2.64 -8.91 -0.50
N SER A 161 -3.08 -9.18 -1.72
CA SER A 161 -2.37 -8.86 -2.97
C SER A 161 -3.17 -7.80 -3.74
N PHE A 162 -2.51 -7.06 -4.60
CA PHE A 162 -3.17 -6.10 -5.48
C PHE A 162 -2.75 -6.31 -6.94
N ALA A 163 -3.62 -5.88 -7.85
CA ALA A 163 -3.24 -5.58 -9.22
C ALA A 163 -3.67 -4.17 -9.58
N LEU A 164 -2.74 -3.39 -10.16
CA LEU A 164 -3.08 -2.18 -10.89
C LEU A 164 -3.71 -2.59 -12.22
N CYS A 165 -4.78 -1.93 -12.62
CA CYS A 165 -5.57 -2.30 -13.79
C CYS A 165 -5.58 -1.16 -14.81
N ASP A 166 -5.73 -1.53 -16.08
CA ASP A 166 -5.84 -0.60 -17.22
C ASP A 166 -7.16 0.20 -17.20
N SER A 167 -8.18 -0.34 -16.54
CA SER A 167 -9.49 0.29 -16.45
C SER A 167 -10.26 -0.08 -15.19
N ALA A 168 -11.19 0.78 -14.78
CA ALA A 168 -12.11 0.49 -13.68
C ALA A 168 -12.98 -0.75 -13.96
N ALA A 169 -13.36 -0.97 -15.21
CA ALA A 169 -14.10 -2.16 -15.62
C ALA A 169 -13.29 -3.44 -15.39
N THR A 170 -11.99 -3.43 -15.73
CA THR A 170 -11.08 -4.54 -15.45
C THR A 170 -11.03 -4.83 -13.96
N ALA A 171 -10.81 -3.81 -13.12
CA ALA A 171 -10.74 -3.98 -11.66
C ALA A 171 -12.03 -4.59 -11.09
N VAL A 172 -13.21 -4.13 -11.54
CA VAL A 172 -14.51 -4.65 -11.11
C VAL A 172 -14.72 -6.11 -11.57
N ASN A 173 -14.39 -6.42 -12.82
CA ASN A 173 -14.52 -7.78 -13.35
C ASN A 173 -13.60 -8.75 -12.63
N LEU A 174 -12.35 -8.35 -12.35
CA LEU A 174 -11.40 -9.17 -11.61
C LEU A 174 -11.83 -9.37 -10.16
N ALA A 175 -12.41 -8.36 -9.51
CA ALA A 175 -12.94 -8.52 -8.16
C ALA A 175 -14.08 -9.56 -8.14
N ALA A 176 -15.00 -9.50 -9.10
CA ALA A 176 -16.08 -10.48 -9.22
C ALA A 176 -15.56 -11.90 -9.49
N ALA A 177 -14.60 -12.05 -10.39
CA ALA A 177 -13.98 -13.34 -10.70
C ALA A 177 -13.19 -13.91 -9.50
N ALA A 178 -12.47 -13.07 -8.76
CA ALA A 178 -11.78 -13.47 -7.54
C ALA A 178 -12.76 -13.96 -6.46
N GLN A 179 -13.91 -13.30 -6.31
CA GLN A 179 -14.95 -13.74 -5.38
C GLN A 179 -15.54 -15.10 -5.78
N GLN A 180 -15.69 -15.38 -7.08
CA GLN A 180 -16.12 -16.69 -7.57
C GLN A 180 -15.09 -17.80 -7.26
N ASN A 181 -13.80 -17.45 -7.21
CA ASN A 181 -12.74 -18.34 -6.75
C ASN A 181 -12.71 -18.54 -5.22
N GLY A 182 -13.67 -17.96 -4.49
CA GLY A 182 -13.77 -18.06 -3.04
C GLY A 182 -12.85 -17.10 -2.26
N TRP A 183 -12.20 -16.15 -2.91
CA TRP A 183 -11.37 -15.16 -2.26
C TRP A 183 -12.18 -13.92 -1.84
N TRP A 184 -11.68 -13.17 -0.88
CA TRP A 184 -12.14 -11.81 -0.66
C TRP A 184 -11.52 -10.90 -1.71
N ALA A 185 -12.32 -10.06 -2.34
CA ALA A 185 -11.83 -9.10 -3.31
C ALA A 185 -12.65 -7.81 -3.29
N TYR A 186 -11.97 -6.71 -3.64
CA TYR A 186 -12.55 -5.37 -3.71
C TYR A 186 -11.89 -4.56 -4.82
N ALA A 187 -12.71 -3.92 -5.68
CA ALA A 187 -12.24 -2.98 -6.69
C ALA A 187 -12.22 -1.56 -6.11
N THR A 188 -11.14 -0.85 -6.32
CA THR A 188 -10.91 0.52 -5.85
C THR A 188 -9.99 1.27 -6.83
N GLU A 189 -9.41 2.37 -6.41
CA GLU A 189 -8.42 3.13 -7.17
C GLU A 189 -7.35 3.71 -6.26
N LEU A 190 -6.20 4.08 -6.81
CA LEU A 190 -5.22 4.91 -6.12
C LEU A 190 -5.81 6.29 -5.92
N VAL A 191 -5.59 6.85 -4.73
CA VAL A 191 -6.06 8.19 -4.36
C VAL A 191 -4.88 9.10 -4.08
N SER A 192 -5.08 10.40 -4.31
CA SER A 192 -4.10 11.44 -3.99
C SER A 192 -4.26 12.05 -2.60
N ASP A 193 -5.33 11.70 -1.89
CA ASP A 193 -5.59 12.16 -0.52
C ASP A 193 -5.63 10.98 0.44
N THR A 194 -4.96 11.08 1.58
CA THR A 194 -4.97 10.04 2.61
C THR A 194 -6.11 10.22 3.60
N VAL A 195 -6.38 11.45 4.03
CA VAL A 195 -7.46 11.79 4.97
C VAL A 195 -8.24 13.00 4.47
N ARG A 196 -9.55 12.82 4.29
CA ARG A 196 -10.50 13.91 4.00
C ARG A 196 -11.37 14.19 5.21
N ILE A 197 -11.58 15.47 5.47
CA ILE A 197 -12.60 15.93 6.42
C ILE A 197 -13.78 16.44 5.59
N GLU A 198 -14.91 15.77 5.71
CA GLU A 198 -16.14 16.18 5.06
C GLU A 198 -17.06 16.85 6.09
N ALA A 199 -17.66 17.97 5.71
CA ALA A 199 -18.72 18.54 6.53
C ALA A 199 -19.90 17.57 6.62
N PRO A 200 -20.58 17.49 7.78
CA PRO A 200 -21.76 16.62 7.90
C PRO A 200 -22.79 16.99 6.82
N LYS A 201 -23.24 16.00 6.07
CA LYS A 201 -24.34 16.19 5.12
C LYS A 201 -25.57 16.65 5.89
N LYS A 202 -26.09 17.85 5.54
CA LYS A 202 -27.33 18.41 6.13
C LYS A 202 -28.53 17.56 5.73
#